data_fd1546295348c1ffc9f30d090e6bc212
#
_entry.id   fd1546295348c1ffc9f30d090e6bc212
#
_cell.length_a   1.000
_cell.length_b   1.000
_cell.length_c   1.000
_cell.angle_alpha   90.00
_cell.angle_beta   90.00
_cell.angle_gamma   90.00
#
_symmetry.space_group_name_H-M   'P 1'
#
loop_
_entity.id
_entity.type
_entity.pdbx_description
1 polymer ?
#
loop_
_entity_poly.entity_id
_entity_poly.type
_entity_poly.pdbx_seq_one_letter_code
_entity_poly.pdbx_strand_id
1 'polypeptide(L)' 'SIVTSKRIMTVEKMTEIDEKYLDLGDYNCMAVVSSHTYNSDGVMFEYTQSRHRPDYFSFQDNATRRSI' A
#
# COMPACT_ATOMS: atom_id res chain seq x y z
N SER A 1 -5.63 13.06 21.29
CA SER A 1 -5.42 13.70 19.99
C SER A 1 -5.96 12.81 18.87
N ILE A 2 -6.47 13.43 17.82
CA ILE A 2 -7.01 12.72 16.68
C ILE A 2 -5.88 12.49 15.68
N VAL A 3 -5.76 11.23 15.22
CA VAL A 3 -4.77 10.84 14.23
C VAL A 3 -5.53 10.34 13.00
N THR A 4 -5.16 10.85 11.85
CA THR A 4 -5.75 10.43 10.58
C THR A 4 -4.73 9.68 9.75
N SER A 5 -5.10 8.51 9.26
CA SER A 5 -4.27 7.73 8.37
C SER A 5 -4.89 7.69 6.98
N LYS A 6 -4.06 7.93 5.96
CA LYS A 6 -4.46 7.80 4.56
C LYS A 6 -3.63 6.69 3.94
N ARG A 7 -4.29 5.75 3.30
CA ARG A 7 -3.62 4.65 2.62
C ARG A 7 -3.90 4.73 1.13
N ILE A 8 -2.85 4.60 0.35
CA ILE A 8 -2.94 4.67 -1.11
C ILE A 8 -2.34 3.39 -1.66
N MET A 9 -3.08 2.74 -2.55
CA MET A 9 -2.62 1.54 -3.25
C MET A 9 -2.51 1.86 -4.73
N THR A 10 -1.33 1.58 -5.31
CA THR A 10 -1.07 1.83 -6.72
C THR A 10 -0.40 0.63 -7.34
N VAL A 11 -0.42 0.58 -8.67
CA VAL A 11 0.40 -0.34 -9.45
C VAL A 11 1.42 0.50 -10.17
N GLU A 12 2.70 0.17 -9.97
CA GLU A 12 3.81 0.91 -10.53
C GLU A 12 4.72 -0.01 -11.31
N LYS A 13 5.38 0.54 -12.31
CA LYS A 13 6.40 -0.21 -13.03
C LYS A 13 7.54 -0.57 -12.06
N MET A 14 8.11 -1.75 -12.22
CA MET A 14 9.23 -2.16 -11.39
C MET A 14 10.43 -1.23 -11.60
N THR A 15 11.20 -1.03 -10.53
CA THR A 15 12.45 -0.28 -10.58
C THR A 15 13.64 -1.25 -10.54
N GLU A 16 14.83 -0.73 -10.79
CA GLU A 16 16.04 -1.54 -10.68
C GLU A 16 16.25 -2.06 -9.25
N ILE A 17 15.82 -1.29 -8.26
CA ILE A 17 15.91 -1.70 -6.86
C ILE A 17 14.96 -2.87 -6.59
N ASP A 18 13.75 -2.83 -7.12
CA ASP A 18 12.81 -3.92 -7.00
C ASP A 18 13.40 -5.21 -7.58
N GLU A 19 13.97 -5.12 -8.78
CA GLU A 19 14.57 -6.25 -9.46
C GLU A 19 15.77 -6.81 -8.68
N LYS A 20 16.54 -5.95 -8.05
CA LYS A 20 17.73 -6.34 -7.30
C LYS A 20 17.39 -7.14 -6.04
N TYR A 21 16.34 -6.73 -5.32
CA TYR A 21 16.03 -7.30 -4.01
C TYR A 21 14.87 -8.29 -4.00
N LEU A 22 14.13 -8.39 -5.10
CA LEU A 22 12.96 -9.24 -5.17
C LEU A 22 13.06 -10.15 -6.39
N ASP A 23 12.62 -11.38 -6.24
CA ASP A 23 12.46 -12.27 -7.37
C ASP A 23 11.10 -11.96 -8.00
N LEU A 24 11.11 -11.23 -9.11
CA LEU A 24 9.89 -10.80 -9.77
C LEU A 24 9.36 -11.80 -10.79
N GLY A 25 10.15 -12.85 -11.12
CA GLY A 25 9.74 -13.80 -12.15
C GLY A 25 9.47 -13.06 -13.46
N ASP A 26 8.28 -13.26 -14.02
CA ASP A 26 7.87 -12.62 -15.28
C ASP A 26 7.13 -11.30 -15.07
N TYR A 27 6.99 -10.84 -13.83
CA TYR A 27 6.30 -9.60 -13.55
C TYR A 27 7.19 -8.40 -13.82
N ASN A 28 6.58 -7.35 -14.37
CA ASN A 28 7.28 -6.09 -14.64
C ASN A 28 6.69 -4.91 -13.88
N CYS A 29 5.84 -5.19 -12.92
CA CYS A 29 5.18 -4.17 -12.11
C CYS A 29 5.11 -4.60 -10.65
N MET A 30 4.81 -3.63 -9.79
CA MET A 30 4.70 -3.83 -8.34
C MET A 30 3.37 -3.30 -7.85
N ALA A 31 2.79 -3.98 -6.88
CA ALA A 31 1.72 -3.42 -6.09
C ALA A 31 2.35 -2.62 -4.95
N VAL A 32 2.01 -1.36 -4.84
CA VAL A 32 2.62 -0.44 -3.88
C VAL A 32 1.56 0.07 -2.93
N VAL A 33 1.83 -0.07 -1.63
CA VAL A 33 0.95 0.43 -0.58
C VAL A 33 1.70 1.51 0.18
N SER A 34 1.15 2.72 0.17
CA SER A 34 1.71 3.85 0.91
C SER A 34 0.76 4.23 2.03
N SER A 35 1.30 4.58 3.18
CA SER A 35 0.51 5.03 4.32
C SER A 35 1.06 6.35 4.82
N HIS A 36 0.18 7.31 4.98
CA HIS A 36 0.49 8.65 5.48
C HIS A 36 -0.31 8.87 6.76
N THR A 37 0.36 9.24 7.83
CA THR A 37 -0.30 9.47 9.11
C THR A 37 -0.10 10.93 9.52
N TYR A 38 -1.21 11.57 9.89
CA TYR A 38 -1.26 12.98 10.22
C TYR A 38 -1.76 13.18 11.63
N ASN A 39 -1.24 14.18 12.32
CA ASN A 39 -1.76 14.58 13.63
C ASN A 39 -3.00 15.49 13.47
N SER A 40 -3.56 15.92 14.59
CA SER A 40 -4.75 16.77 14.58
C SER A 40 -4.54 18.15 13.92
N ASP A 41 -3.30 18.57 13.78
CA ASP A 41 -2.97 19.83 13.10
C ASP A 41 -2.74 19.64 11.61
N GLY A 42 -2.96 18.43 11.09
CA GLY A 42 -2.77 18.15 9.68
C GLY A 42 -1.32 17.95 9.27
N VAL A 43 -0.41 17.80 10.22
CA VAL A 43 1.01 17.60 9.94
C VAL A 43 1.29 16.11 9.80
N MET A 44 1.91 15.72 8.69
CA MET A 44 2.30 14.34 8.47
C MET A 44 3.53 14.02 9.33
N PHE A 45 3.41 13.02 10.18
CA PHE A 45 4.53 12.62 11.04
C PHE A 45 5.01 11.20 10.77
N GLU A 46 4.30 10.44 9.95
CA GLU A 46 4.71 9.09 9.58
C GLU A 46 4.37 8.81 8.13
N TYR A 47 5.31 8.21 7.43
CA TYR A 47 5.12 7.75 6.06
C TYR A 47 5.75 6.37 5.94
N THR A 48 4.98 5.44 5.41
CA THR A 48 5.49 4.10 5.11
C THR A 48 5.12 3.73 3.68
N GLN A 49 5.95 2.91 3.07
CA GLN A 49 5.66 2.35 1.75
C GLN A 49 6.10 0.90 1.75
N SER A 50 5.23 0.03 1.24
CA SER A 50 5.59 -1.36 1.00
C SER A 50 5.34 -1.69 -0.46
N ARG A 51 6.23 -2.49 -1.03
CA ARG A 51 6.21 -2.87 -2.44
C ARG A 51 6.14 -4.38 -2.53
N HIS A 52 5.22 -4.89 -3.33
CA HIS A 52 4.91 -6.30 -3.40
C HIS A 52 4.89 -6.79 -4.84
N ARG A 53 5.39 -7.99 -5.06
CA ARG A 53 5.15 -8.69 -6.31
C ARG A 53 3.64 -8.92 -6.45
N PRO A 54 3.05 -8.69 -7.64
CA PRO A 54 1.59 -8.69 -7.76
C PRO A 54 0.90 -9.97 -7.30
N ASP A 55 1.52 -11.12 -7.50
CA ASP A 55 0.94 -12.40 -7.12
C ASP A 55 0.99 -12.68 -5.61
N TYR A 56 1.80 -11.89 -4.87
CA TYR A 56 1.87 -11.99 -3.42
C TYR A 56 1.01 -10.94 -2.72
N PHE A 57 0.35 -10.09 -3.49
CA PHE A 57 -0.50 -9.05 -2.95
C PHE A 57 -1.96 -9.47 -3.09
N SER A 58 -2.69 -9.40 -1.99
CA SER A 58 -4.12 -9.70 -1.97
C SER A 58 -4.82 -8.68 -1.09
N PHE A 59 -5.92 -8.14 -1.62
CA PHE A 59 -6.80 -7.27 -0.85
C PHE A 59 -8.16 -7.96 -0.75
N GLN A 60 -8.64 -8.13 0.47
CA GLN A 60 -9.94 -8.73 0.73
C GLN A 60 -10.74 -7.81 1.63
N ASP A 61 -11.99 -7.63 1.29
CA ASP A 61 -12.90 -6.82 2.07
C ASP A 61 -14.21 -7.59 2.25
N ASN A 62 -14.64 -7.69 3.49
CA ASN A 62 -15.89 -8.34 3.83
C ASN A 62 -16.86 -7.27 4.29
N ALA A 63 -17.93 -7.11 3.54
CA ALA A 63 -18.98 -6.17 3.88
C ALA A 63 -20.21 -6.95 4.34
N THR A 64 -20.70 -6.64 5.52
CA THR A 64 -21.91 -7.23 6.05
C THR A 64 -23.02 -6.20 6.02
N ARG A 65 -24.07 -6.54 5.26
CA ARG A 65 -25.25 -5.67 5.22
C ARG A 65 -26.23 -6.18 6.25
N ARG A 66 -26.63 -5.28 7.15
CA ARG A 66 -27.68 -5.60 8.12
C ARG A 66 -29.03 -5.48 7.43
N SER A 67 -29.77 -6.56 7.48
CA SER A 67 -31.14 -6.59 6.99
C SER A 67 -32.08 -6.05 8.08
N ILE A 68 -33.01 -5.20 7.68
CA ILE A 68 -33.99 -4.63 8.61
C ILE A 68 -35.30 -5.37 8.45
#